data_58000289e417119d9d35b05255f5c2cc
#
_entry.id   58000289e417119d9d35b05255f5c2cc
#
_cell.length_a   1.000
_cell.length_b   1.000
_cell.length_c   1.000
_cell.angle_alpha   90.00
_cell.angle_beta   90.00
_cell.angle_gamma   90.00
#
_symmetry.space_group_name_H-M   'P 1'
#
loop_
_entity.id
_entity.type
_entity.pdbx_description
1 polymer ?
#
loop_
_entity_poly.entity_id
_entity_poly.type
_entity_poly.pdbx_seq_one_letter_code
_entity_poly.pdbx_strand_id
1 'polypeptide(L)'
;MTNGDTIESYVPARLDRLPWSSWHWLIVVSLGATWILDGLEVTLAGALGGVLTLPDTLGLTPARVGASATCYLAGAVVGALLFGYGTDRFGRKKLFFITVAVYLIGTALSAFSWNFWSYAIFRALTGAGIGGEYAAINSAIDELIPARVRGRVDLMINGSYWVGAALGAAATLVLLDPRRIPTWLGWRFAFGIGATLGLIVIFFRRWIPESPRWLMIHGRNAEAEEIVAYVEKKILGTRGTAVSDSELFRTRIRTRTHTPWHEIWDAIVHEHRRRSFLGFVLMLTQAFFYNAIFFTYALVLMRFYNVPEQNVGSYLLPFALGNVLGPLLLGHLFDTVGRKKMITITYGLAGILLALTGSLFHAGLLTAQTQTLAWTIIFFIASAAASSAYLTVSEIFPLEIRAMAIAIFYAIGTLAGGVGAPLLFGWIIGTGSITALFLGYLVAAALMILGAVTEAWIGVPAERQSLEHVAAPLSSKGL
;
A
#
# COMPACT_ATOMS: atom_id res chain seq x y z
N MET A 1 20.27 28.44 -7.31
CA MET A 1 19.33 27.93 -8.33
C MET A 1 20.10 27.75 -9.62
N THR A 2 20.44 26.52 -9.98
CA THR A 2 21.03 26.24 -11.30
C THR A 2 19.90 26.42 -12.30
N ASN A 3 20.05 27.37 -13.25
CA ASN A 3 19.13 27.54 -14.37
C ASN A 3 19.11 26.26 -15.21
N GLY A 4 18.19 25.35 -14.90
CA GLY A 4 17.93 24.21 -15.76
C GLY A 4 17.26 24.68 -17.06
N ASP A 5 17.55 23.99 -18.17
CA ASP A 5 16.91 24.30 -19.45
C ASP A 5 15.40 24.10 -19.36
N THR A 6 14.65 25.03 -19.92
CA THR A 6 13.20 24.87 -20.06
C THR A 6 12.93 23.93 -21.24
N ILE A 7 12.19 22.87 -20.98
CA ILE A 7 11.76 21.91 -21.99
C ILE A 7 10.24 21.92 -22.16
N GLU A 8 9.80 21.70 -23.37
CA GLU A 8 8.40 21.48 -23.73
C GLU A 8 8.25 20.07 -24.29
N SER A 9 7.32 19.29 -23.76
CA SER A 9 7.12 17.92 -24.22
C SER A 9 5.65 17.50 -24.20
N TYR A 10 5.31 16.60 -25.10
CA TYR A 10 4.01 15.92 -25.18
C TYR A 10 3.99 14.55 -24.49
N VAL A 11 5.10 14.10 -23.94
CA VAL A 11 5.26 12.77 -23.34
C VAL A 11 4.13 12.40 -22.35
N PRO A 12 3.75 13.26 -21.37
CA PRO A 12 2.66 12.95 -20.48
C PRO A 12 1.32 12.74 -21.19
N ALA A 13 0.97 13.65 -22.10
CA ALA A 13 -0.28 13.60 -22.84
C ALA A 13 -0.34 12.38 -23.78
N ARG A 14 0.78 11.98 -24.39
CA ARG A 14 0.88 10.79 -25.23
C ARG A 14 0.63 9.52 -24.42
N LEU A 15 1.19 9.39 -23.21
CA LEU A 15 0.94 8.25 -22.33
C LEU A 15 -0.52 8.17 -21.88
N ASP A 16 -1.12 9.29 -21.50
CA ASP A 16 -2.49 9.33 -20.98
C ASP A 16 -3.56 8.98 -22.05
N ARG A 17 -3.28 9.20 -23.34
CA ARG A 17 -4.19 8.86 -24.44
C ARG A 17 -4.16 7.39 -24.87
N LEU A 18 -3.12 6.63 -24.49
CA LEU A 18 -2.93 5.27 -24.98
C LEU A 18 -4.14 4.38 -24.67
N PRO A 19 -4.61 3.55 -25.62
CA PRO A 19 -5.65 2.58 -25.35
C PRO A 19 -5.15 1.51 -24.37
N TRP A 20 -6.08 0.97 -23.57
CA TRP A 20 -5.76 -0.16 -22.69
C TRP A 20 -5.33 -1.38 -23.49
N SER A 21 -4.24 -2.05 -23.08
CA SER A 21 -3.60 -3.11 -23.87
C SER A 21 -2.94 -4.17 -22.99
N SER A 22 -2.43 -5.23 -23.62
CA SER A 22 -1.64 -6.28 -22.96
C SER A 22 -0.37 -5.74 -22.29
N TRP A 23 0.20 -4.65 -22.79
CA TRP A 23 1.34 -3.99 -22.17
C TRP A 23 0.97 -3.44 -20.78
N HIS A 24 -0.18 -2.81 -20.64
CA HIS A 24 -0.64 -2.31 -19.34
C HIS A 24 -0.91 -3.48 -18.37
N TRP A 25 -1.46 -4.59 -18.86
CA TRP A 25 -1.62 -5.78 -18.03
C TRP A 25 -0.30 -6.35 -17.54
N LEU A 26 0.76 -6.28 -18.35
CA LEU A 26 2.10 -6.68 -17.93
C LEU A 26 2.60 -5.80 -16.75
N ILE A 27 2.37 -4.48 -16.81
CA ILE A 27 2.71 -3.56 -15.72
C ILE A 27 1.89 -3.92 -14.46
N VAL A 28 0.57 -4.11 -14.60
CA VAL A 28 -0.33 -4.47 -13.49
C VAL A 28 0.13 -5.75 -12.80
N VAL A 29 0.42 -6.81 -13.56
CA VAL A 29 0.89 -8.08 -13.00
C VAL A 29 2.25 -7.92 -12.34
N SER A 30 3.16 -7.16 -12.95
CA SER A 30 4.50 -6.95 -12.40
C SER A 30 4.49 -6.16 -11.09
N LEU A 31 3.62 -5.16 -10.96
CA LEU A 31 3.46 -4.39 -9.74
C LEU A 31 2.61 -5.13 -8.70
N GLY A 32 1.51 -5.75 -9.13
CA GLY A 32 0.63 -6.54 -8.26
C GLY A 32 1.31 -7.76 -7.64
N ALA A 33 2.23 -8.41 -8.36
CA ALA A 33 3.00 -9.53 -7.82
C ALA A 33 3.78 -9.15 -6.55
N THR A 34 4.25 -7.91 -6.45
CA THR A 34 4.92 -7.41 -5.24
C THR A 34 3.96 -7.28 -4.07
N TRP A 35 2.77 -6.73 -4.29
CA TRP A 35 1.75 -6.63 -3.26
C TRP A 35 1.25 -7.99 -2.79
N ILE A 36 1.14 -8.96 -3.70
CA ILE A 36 0.84 -10.36 -3.35
C ILE A 36 1.94 -10.93 -2.45
N LEU A 37 3.20 -10.69 -2.80
CA LEU A 37 4.32 -11.18 -2.00
C LEU A 37 4.37 -10.54 -0.61
N ASP A 38 4.10 -9.23 -0.52
CA ASP A 38 4.03 -8.51 0.76
C ASP A 38 2.90 -9.07 1.65
N GLY A 39 1.70 -9.23 1.11
CA GLY A 39 0.58 -9.82 1.84
C GLY A 39 0.85 -11.24 2.32
N LEU A 40 1.50 -12.06 1.49
CA LEU A 40 1.90 -13.41 1.84
C LEU A 40 2.90 -13.40 3.01
N GLU A 41 3.95 -12.57 2.93
CA GLU A 41 5.00 -12.55 3.95
C GLU A 41 4.51 -11.99 5.28
N VAL A 42 3.75 -10.89 5.26
CA VAL A 42 3.19 -10.30 6.50
C VAL A 42 2.29 -11.31 7.20
N THR A 43 1.48 -12.05 6.44
CA THR A 43 0.59 -13.08 7.02
C THR A 43 1.38 -14.28 7.56
N LEU A 44 2.38 -14.76 6.83
CA LEU A 44 3.27 -15.82 7.31
C LEU A 44 3.97 -15.40 8.60
N ALA A 45 4.59 -14.22 8.61
CA ALA A 45 5.31 -13.69 9.77
C ALA A 45 4.39 -13.54 10.99
N GLY A 46 3.15 -13.10 10.79
CA GLY A 46 2.13 -13.01 11.84
C GLY A 46 1.79 -14.39 12.45
N ALA A 47 1.62 -15.40 11.61
CA ALA A 47 1.33 -16.77 12.04
C ALA A 47 2.51 -17.45 12.77
N LEU A 48 3.74 -17.02 12.50
CA LEU A 48 4.94 -17.57 13.12
C LEU A 48 5.11 -17.16 14.59
N GLY A 49 4.38 -16.15 15.07
CA GLY A 49 4.56 -15.61 16.41
C GLY A 49 4.54 -16.67 17.52
N GLY A 50 3.57 -17.57 17.50
CA GLY A 50 3.47 -18.69 18.46
C GLY A 50 4.59 -19.72 18.28
N VAL A 51 4.93 -20.06 17.05
CA VAL A 51 5.97 -21.05 16.72
C VAL A 51 7.35 -20.60 17.20
N LEU A 52 7.66 -19.32 17.07
CA LEU A 52 8.96 -18.77 17.51
C LEU A 52 9.17 -18.78 19.03
N THR A 53 8.12 -19.06 19.81
CA THR A 53 8.23 -19.22 21.27
C THR A 53 8.64 -20.63 21.70
N LEU A 54 8.54 -21.62 20.81
CA LEU A 54 8.85 -23.00 21.12
C LEU A 54 10.35 -23.21 21.34
N PRO A 55 10.74 -24.11 22.27
CA PRO A 55 12.14 -24.34 22.62
C PRO A 55 13.00 -24.88 21.47
N ASP A 56 12.41 -25.61 20.55
CA ASP A 56 13.06 -26.18 19.36
C ASP A 56 13.17 -25.20 18.18
N THR A 57 12.73 -23.95 18.37
CA THR A 57 12.85 -22.84 17.40
C THR A 57 13.83 -21.78 17.93
N LEU A 58 13.38 -20.52 18.06
CA LEU A 58 14.19 -19.44 18.63
C LEU A 58 13.98 -19.27 20.16
N GLY A 59 12.98 -19.93 20.74
CA GLY A 59 12.67 -19.85 22.18
C GLY A 59 12.37 -18.41 22.65
N LEU A 60 11.72 -17.60 21.83
CA LEU A 60 11.45 -16.20 22.13
C LEU A 60 10.34 -16.06 23.17
N THR A 61 10.48 -15.10 24.06
CA THR A 61 9.33 -14.70 24.89
C THR A 61 8.28 -13.96 24.04
N PRO A 62 6.98 -13.99 24.41
CA PRO A 62 5.95 -13.23 23.69
C PRO A 62 6.30 -11.74 23.53
N ALA A 63 6.95 -11.14 24.52
CA ALA A 63 7.43 -9.75 24.45
C ALA A 63 8.49 -9.56 23.34
N ARG A 64 9.40 -10.52 23.16
CA ARG A 64 10.42 -10.49 22.11
C ARG A 64 9.82 -10.70 20.73
N VAL A 65 8.79 -11.53 20.60
CA VAL A 65 8.01 -11.67 19.34
C VAL A 65 7.37 -10.34 18.97
N GLY A 66 6.68 -9.69 19.90
CA GLY A 66 6.12 -8.36 19.69
C GLY A 66 7.17 -7.30 19.33
N ALA A 67 8.33 -7.31 20.03
CA ALA A 67 9.44 -6.41 19.73
C ALA A 67 10.00 -6.62 18.32
N SER A 68 10.06 -7.85 17.80
CA SER A 68 10.51 -8.13 16.43
C SER A 68 9.55 -7.57 15.38
N ALA A 69 8.24 -7.62 15.62
CA ALA A 69 7.23 -6.97 14.78
C ALA A 69 7.38 -5.44 14.80
N THR A 70 7.67 -4.86 15.96
CA THR A 70 7.98 -3.43 16.07
C THR A 70 9.26 -3.06 15.29
N CYS A 71 10.31 -3.91 15.33
CA CYS A 71 11.51 -3.70 14.52
C CYS A 71 11.22 -3.72 13.01
N TYR A 72 10.35 -4.64 12.56
CA TYR A 72 9.90 -4.68 11.17
C TYR A 72 9.19 -3.37 10.77
N LEU A 73 8.24 -2.89 11.58
CA LEU A 73 7.50 -1.65 11.31
C LEU A 73 8.42 -0.41 11.36
N ALA A 74 9.36 -0.37 12.30
CA ALA A 74 10.37 0.69 12.36
C ALA A 74 11.25 0.68 11.09
N GLY A 75 11.67 -0.51 10.66
CA GLY A 75 12.34 -0.69 9.38
C GLY A 75 11.52 -0.16 8.20
N ALA A 76 10.22 -0.49 8.15
CA ALA A 76 9.33 -0.04 7.09
C ALA A 76 9.20 1.50 7.04
N VAL A 77 9.10 2.15 8.20
CA VAL A 77 9.07 3.62 8.29
C VAL A 77 10.37 4.25 7.78
N VAL A 78 11.52 3.74 8.28
CA VAL A 78 12.84 4.24 7.86
C VAL A 78 13.06 3.98 6.37
N GLY A 79 12.72 2.78 5.90
CA GLY A 79 12.84 2.41 4.49
C GLY A 79 11.95 3.25 3.59
N ALA A 80 10.70 3.51 3.98
CA ALA A 80 9.80 4.38 3.23
C ALA A 80 10.41 5.78 3.02
N LEU A 81 10.89 6.42 4.08
CA LEU A 81 11.46 7.75 4.00
C LEU A 81 12.77 7.78 3.19
N LEU A 82 13.66 6.81 3.42
CA LEU A 82 14.94 6.74 2.75
C LEU A 82 14.80 6.45 1.25
N PHE A 83 14.05 5.42 0.92
CA PHE A 83 13.86 5.00 -0.47
C PHE A 83 12.83 5.86 -1.21
N GLY A 84 11.85 6.46 -0.50
CA GLY A 84 10.96 7.46 -1.10
C GLY A 84 11.74 8.64 -1.65
N TYR A 85 12.64 9.21 -0.86
CA TYR A 85 13.57 10.25 -1.33
C TYR A 85 14.47 9.75 -2.48
N GLY A 86 14.99 8.53 -2.32
CA GLY A 86 15.79 7.90 -3.36
C GLY A 86 15.03 7.71 -4.68
N THR A 87 13.75 7.36 -4.62
CA THR A 87 12.89 7.14 -5.78
C THR A 87 12.72 8.40 -6.61
N ASP A 88 12.48 9.55 -5.97
CA ASP A 88 12.39 10.83 -6.67
C ASP A 88 13.74 11.28 -7.25
N ARG A 89 14.85 10.93 -6.58
CA ARG A 89 16.20 11.35 -6.99
C ARG A 89 16.85 10.45 -8.04
N PHE A 90 16.73 9.12 -7.93
CA PHE A 90 17.50 8.16 -8.72
C PHE A 90 16.66 7.37 -9.73
N GLY A 91 15.34 7.56 -9.73
CA GLY A 91 14.40 6.93 -10.63
C GLY A 91 13.67 5.73 -10.00
N ARG A 92 12.49 5.46 -10.54
CA ARG A 92 11.58 4.43 -10.03
C ARG A 92 12.14 3.04 -10.25
N LYS A 93 12.61 2.76 -11.47
CA LYS A 93 13.14 1.44 -11.86
C LYS A 93 14.33 1.00 -11.00
N LYS A 94 15.30 1.90 -10.79
CA LYS A 94 16.49 1.59 -9.99
C LYS A 94 16.13 1.26 -8.55
N LEU A 95 15.24 2.06 -7.96
CA LEU A 95 14.82 1.87 -6.58
C LEU A 95 13.98 0.60 -6.43
N PHE A 96 13.17 0.22 -7.39
CA PHE A 96 12.48 -1.06 -7.39
C PHE A 96 13.43 -2.26 -7.21
N PHE A 97 14.54 -2.28 -7.91
CA PHE A 97 15.50 -3.36 -7.76
C PHE A 97 16.20 -3.32 -6.41
N ILE A 98 16.56 -2.14 -5.91
CA ILE A 98 17.24 -1.97 -4.63
C ILE A 98 16.32 -2.40 -3.49
N THR A 99 15.07 -1.92 -3.45
CA THR A 99 14.12 -2.21 -2.38
C THR A 99 13.76 -3.69 -2.32
N VAL A 100 13.50 -4.34 -3.48
CA VAL A 100 13.29 -5.79 -3.54
C VAL A 100 14.53 -6.56 -3.09
N ALA A 101 15.72 -6.15 -3.52
CA ALA A 101 16.95 -6.82 -3.09
C ALA A 101 17.12 -6.73 -1.55
N VAL A 102 16.90 -5.55 -0.95
CA VAL A 102 16.94 -5.37 0.50
C VAL A 102 15.90 -6.24 1.20
N TYR A 103 14.67 -6.25 0.68
CA TYR A 103 13.59 -7.10 1.16
C TYR A 103 13.96 -8.58 1.10
N LEU A 104 14.41 -9.08 -0.05
CA LEU A 104 14.74 -10.50 -0.24
C LEU A 104 15.92 -10.95 0.64
N ILE A 105 16.95 -10.10 0.75
CA ILE A 105 18.08 -10.37 1.64
C ILE A 105 17.61 -10.45 3.09
N GLY A 106 16.80 -9.49 3.54
CA GLY A 106 16.25 -9.48 4.90
C GLY A 106 15.39 -10.72 5.18
N THR A 107 14.50 -11.08 4.25
CA THR A 107 13.61 -12.24 4.37
C THR A 107 14.42 -13.55 4.35
N ALA A 108 15.37 -13.71 3.44
CA ALA A 108 16.24 -14.87 3.38
C ALA A 108 17.08 -15.02 4.68
N LEU A 109 17.69 -13.94 5.13
CA LEU A 109 18.45 -13.93 6.38
C LEU A 109 17.57 -14.24 7.60
N SER A 110 16.29 -13.84 7.60
CA SER A 110 15.34 -14.20 8.67
C SER A 110 15.19 -15.70 8.82
N ALA A 111 15.23 -16.49 7.72
CA ALA A 111 15.23 -17.95 7.76
C ALA A 111 16.45 -18.55 8.49
N PHE A 112 17.56 -17.85 8.51
CA PHE A 112 18.82 -18.28 9.13
C PHE A 112 19.06 -17.68 10.51
N SER A 113 18.06 -17.03 11.11
CA SER A 113 18.18 -16.44 12.45
C SER A 113 18.50 -17.50 13.50
N TRP A 114 19.34 -17.15 14.47
CA TRP A 114 19.81 -18.04 15.55
C TRP A 114 19.50 -17.51 16.95
N ASN A 115 19.08 -16.24 17.07
CA ASN A 115 18.62 -15.63 18.32
C ASN A 115 17.70 -14.43 18.03
N PHE A 116 17.20 -13.80 19.10
CA PHE A 116 16.33 -12.63 19.01
C PHE A 116 16.94 -11.47 18.21
N TRP A 117 18.20 -11.13 18.45
CA TRP A 117 18.81 -9.95 17.83
C TRP A 117 19.02 -10.14 16.32
N SER A 118 19.48 -11.32 15.89
CA SER A 118 19.61 -11.62 14.47
C SER A 118 18.25 -11.56 13.78
N TYR A 119 17.21 -12.15 14.39
CA TYR A 119 15.86 -12.12 13.86
C TYR A 119 15.31 -10.69 13.78
N ALA A 120 15.42 -9.90 14.85
CA ALA A 120 14.93 -8.53 14.90
C ALA A 120 15.61 -7.61 13.85
N ILE A 121 16.93 -7.73 13.68
CA ILE A 121 17.69 -6.95 12.68
C ILE A 121 17.27 -7.36 11.27
N PHE A 122 17.14 -8.64 10.99
CA PHE A 122 16.73 -9.11 9.66
C PHE A 122 15.27 -8.73 9.35
N ARG A 123 14.39 -8.77 10.35
CA ARG A 123 13.02 -8.26 10.23
C ARG A 123 12.97 -6.75 9.97
N ALA A 124 13.83 -5.96 10.63
CA ALA A 124 13.94 -4.53 10.34
C ALA A 124 14.42 -4.28 8.90
N LEU A 125 15.38 -5.07 8.42
CA LEU A 125 15.87 -4.99 7.03
C LEU A 125 14.77 -5.35 6.02
N THR A 126 14.01 -6.43 6.29
CA THR A 126 12.84 -6.81 5.47
C THR A 126 11.83 -5.67 5.42
N GLY A 127 11.49 -5.10 6.58
CA GLY A 127 10.59 -3.96 6.67
C GLY A 127 11.09 -2.77 5.86
N ALA A 128 12.38 -2.44 5.93
CA ALA A 128 12.96 -1.34 5.18
C ALA A 128 12.81 -1.52 3.66
N GLY A 129 13.01 -2.74 3.16
CA GLY A 129 12.76 -3.05 1.75
C GLY A 129 11.31 -2.80 1.34
N ILE A 130 10.35 -3.38 2.09
CA ILE A 130 8.91 -3.24 1.81
C ILE A 130 8.45 -1.80 1.90
N GLY A 131 8.81 -1.08 2.98
CA GLY A 131 8.41 0.31 3.15
C GLY A 131 8.83 1.19 1.98
N GLY A 132 10.04 0.97 1.45
CA GLY A 132 10.53 1.67 0.26
C GLY A 132 9.77 1.35 -1.03
N GLU A 133 9.23 0.14 -1.13
CA GLU A 133 8.46 -0.28 -2.31
C GLU A 133 7.14 0.45 -2.47
N TYR A 134 6.44 0.77 -1.38
CA TYR A 134 5.15 1.45 -1.43
C TYR A 134 5.21 2.76 -2.22
N ALA A 135 6.22 3.58 -1.96
CA ALA A 135 6.40 4.83 -2.67
C ALA A 135 6.71 4.64 -4.15
N ALA A 136 7.59 3.69 -4.46
CA ALA A 136 8.02 3.42 -5.83
C ALA A 136 6.89 2.82 -6.68
N ILE A 137 6.12 1.86 -6.14
CA ILE A 137 5.01 1.20 -6.84
C ILE A 137 3.90 2.20 -7.15
N ASN A 138 3.41 2.94 -6.14
CA ASN A 138 2.29 3.87 -6.36
C ASN A 138 2.70 5.00 -7.31
N SER A 139 3.92 5.55 -7.23
CA SER A 139 4.43 6.48 -8.24
C SER A 139 4.45 5.89 -9.64
N ALA A 140 4.89 4.63 -9.79
CA ALA A 140 4.94 3.99 -11.11
C ALA A 140 3.55 3.73 -11.69
N ILE A 141 2.56 3.35 -10.88
CA ILE A 141 1.17 3.21 -11.32
C ILE A 141 0.70 4.51 -11.93
N ASP A 142 0.84 5.62 -11.21
CA ASP A 142 0.37 6.91 -11.66
C ASP A 142 1.04 7.38 -12.95
N GLU A 143 2.32 7.10 -13.09
CA GLU A 143 3.13 7.60 -14.19
C GLU A 143 3.02 6.77 -15.49
N LEU A 144 2.65 5.48 -15.37
CA LEU A 144 2.57 4.55 -16.52
C LEU A 144 1.15 4.18 -16.92
N ILE A 145 0.16 4.38 -16.05
CA ILE A 145 -1.22 4.01 -16.31
C ILE A 145 -2.03 5.22 -16.80
N PRO A 146 -2.79 5.08 -17.92
CA PRO A 146 -3.61 6.16 -18.45
C PRO A 146 -4.62 6.71 -17.43
N ALA A 147 -4.78 8.03 -17.38
CA ALA A 147 -5.64 8.75 -16.42
C ALA A 147 -7.06 8.19 -16.30
N ARG A 148 -7.65 7.74 -17.43
CA ARG A 148 -9.03 7.23 -17.49
C ARG A 148 -9.31 5.94 -16.73
N VAL A 149 -8.27 5.14 -16.41
CA VAL A 149 -8.39 3.84 -15.72
C VAL A 149 -7.47 3.73 -14.53
N ARG A 150 -6.77 4.79 -14.16
CA ARG A 150 -5.75 4.81 -13.11
C ARG A 150 -6.30 4.37 -11.76
N GLY A 151 -7.47 4.88 -11.37
CA GLY A 151 -8.08 4.50 -10.10
C GLY A 151 -8.43 3.03 -10.00
N ARG A 152 -9.08 2.49 -11.01
CA ARG A 152 -9.39 1.06 -11.04
C ARG A 152 -8.14 0.19 -10.95
N VAL A 153 -7.09 0.59 -11.65
CA VAL A 153 -5.82 -0.17 -11.67
C VAL A 153 -5.08 -0.06 -10.35
N ASP A 154 -5.00 1.14 -9.79
CA ASP A 154 -4.37 1.36 -8.50
C ASP A 154 -5.05 0.55 -7.39
N LEU A 155 -6.38 0.64 -7.28
CA LEU A 155 -7.13 -0.14 -6.30
C LEU A 155 -6.95 -1.65 -6.49
N MET A 156 -6.92 -2.14 -7.73
CA MET A 156 -6.71 -3.56 -8.03
C MET A 156 -5.30 -4.03 -7.62
N ILE A 157 -4.27 -3.23 -7.90
CA ILE A 157 -2.89 -3.54 -7.52
C ILE A 157 -2.77 -3.54 -5.99
N ASN A 158 -3.22 -2.49 -5.31
CA ASN A 158 -3.19 -2.42 -3.85
C ASN A 158 -4.03 -3.54 -3.21
N GLY A 159 -5.21 -3.84 -3.75
CA GLY A 159 -6.08 -4.92 -3.28
C GLY A 159 -5.50 -6.32 -3.46
N SER A 160 -4.53 -6.52 -4.36
CA SER A 160 -3.87 -7.80 -4.58
C SER A 160 -3.05 -8.28 -3.36
N TYR A 161 -2.72 -7.39 -2.41
CA TYR A 161 -2.17 -7.74 -1.09
C TYR A 161 -2.99 -8.85 -0.41
N TRP A 162 -4.31 -8.78 -0.46
CA TRP A 162 -5.19 -9.75 0.19
C TRP A 162 -5.19 -11.13 -0.45
N VAL A 163 -4.87 -11.21 -1.74
CA VAL A 163 -4.60 -12.50 -2.40
C VAL A 163 -3.35 -13.13 -1.79
N GLY A 164 -2.31 -12.32 -1.60
CA GLY A 164 -1.10 -12.76 -0.93
C GLY A 164 -1.35 -13.20 0.51
N ALA A 165 -2.12 -12.43 1.27
CA ALA A 165 -2.51 -12.78 2.64
C ALA A 165 -3.26 -14.12 2.71
N ALA A 166 -4.19 -14.38 1.79
CA ALA A 166 -4.90 -15.65 1.69
C ALA A 166 -3.95 -16.82 1.36
N LEU A 167 -3.02 -16.62 0.43
CA LEU A 167 -1.98 -17.61 0.09
C LEU A 167 -1.06 -17.89 1.27
N GLY A 168 -0.65 -16.85 2.01
CA GLY A 168 0.14 -16.97 3.22
C GLY A 168 -0.58 -17.79 4.30
N ALA A 169 -1.84 -17.48 4.56
CA ALA A 169 -2.68 -18.24 5.49
C ALA A 169 -2.80 -19.71 5.07
N ALA A 170 -3.04 -20.00 3.78
CA ALA A 170 -3.07 -21.37 3.28
C ALA A 170 -1.73 -22.09 3.42
N ALA A 171 -0.62 -21.40 3.20
CA ALA A 171 0.71 -21.96 3.34
C ALA A 171 1.02 -22.37 4.79
N THR A 172 0.51 -21.65 5.80
CA THR A 172 0.71 -22.00 7.21
C THR A 172 0.13 -23.36 7.57
N LEU A 173 -0.99 -23.78 6.95
CA LEU A 173 -1.62 -25.08 7.18
C LEU A 173 -0.72 -26.26 6.81
N VAL A 174 0.26 -26.02 5.94
CA VAL A 174 1.22 -27.06 5.52
C VAL A 174 2.55 -26.87 6.23
N LEU A 175 3.06 -25.63 6.25
CA LEU A 175 4.42 -25.31 6.73
C LEU A 175 4.55 -25.40 8.26
N LEU A 176 3.46 -25.15 8.98
CA LEU A 176 3.46 -25.14 10.45
C LEU A 176 2.77 -26.38 11.04
N ASP A 177 2.41 -27.38 10.22
CA ASP A 177 1.89 -28.65 10.72
C ASP A 177 3.06 -29.57 11.14
N PRO A 178 3.26 -29.83 12.45
CA PRO A 178 4.36 -30.68 12.93
C PRO A 178 4.32 -32.12 12.44
N ARG A 179 3.16 -32.59 11.93
CA ARG A 179 3.00 -33.90 11.32
C ARG A 179 3.62 -34.00 9.94
N ARG A 180 3.80 -32.87 9.27
CA ARG A 180 4.33 -32.76 7.89
C ARG A 180 5.77 -32.27 7.87
N ILE A 181 6.05 -31.22 8.64
CA ILE A 181 7.35 -30.54 8.66
C ILE A 181 7.75 -30.33 10.13
N PRO A 182 8.98 -30.73 10.53
CA PRO A 182 9.46 -30.48 11.88
C PRO A 182 9.40 -28.97 12.21
N THR A 183 8.99 -28.63 13.43
CA THR A 183 8.72 -27.27 13.86
C THR A 183 9.94 -26.36 13.69
N TRP A 184 11.16 -26.87 14.00
CA TRP A 184 12.41 -26.11 13.83
C TRP A 184 12.72 -25.73 12.37
N LEU A 185 12.14 -26.44 11.40
CA LEU A 185 12.36 -26.23 9.97
C LEU A 185 11.19 -25.49 9.29
N GLY A 186 9.96 -25.73 9.72
CA GLY A 186 8.77 -25.16 9.09
C GLY A 186 8.76 -23.64 8.99
N TRP A 187 9.13 -22.96 10.07
CA TRP A 187 9.19 -21.50 10.10
C TRP A 187 10.32 -20.94 9.19
N ARG A 188 11.42 -21.67 9.04
CA ARG A 188 12.52 -21.30 8.15
C ARG A 188 12.09 -21.42 6.68
N PHE A 189 11.35 -22.49 6.35
CA PHE A 189 10.77 -22.66 5.02
C PHE A 189 9.75 -21.56 4.68
N ALA A 190 8.98 -21.06 5.65
CA ALA A 190 8.07 -19.96 5.42
C ALA A 190 8.80 -18.72 4.87
N PHE A 191 9.92 -18.33 5.48
CA PHE A 191 10.75 -17.23 4.98
C PHE A 191 11.51 -17.61 3.68
N GLY A 192 12.00 -18.84 3.57
CA GLY A 192 12.68 -19.33 2.37
C GLY A 192 11.80 -19.31 1.12
N ILE A 193 10.53 -19.69 1.26
CA ILE A 193 9.54 -19.60 0.17
C ILE A 193 9.27 -18.14 -0.19
N GLY A 194 9.08 -17.25 0.79
CA GLY A 194 8.93 -15.82 0.55
C GLY A 194 10.09 -15.24 -0.25
N ALA A 195 11.33 -15.55 0.16
CA ALA A 195 12.53 -15.12 -0.56
C ALA A 195 12.59 -15.69 -2.00
N THR A 196 12.24 -16.95 -2.18
CA THR A 196 12.24 -17.59 -3.51
C THR A 196 11.19 -16.97 -4.45
N LEU A 197 9.99 -16.72 -3.94
CA LEU A 197 8.92 -16.07 -4.70
C LEU A 197 9.30 -14.62 -5.08
N GLY A 198 10.05 -13.95 -4.23
CA GLY A 198 10.54 -12.61 -4.52
C GLY A 198 11.56 -12.56 -5.69
N LEU A 199 12.28 -13.65 -5.98
CA LEU A 199 13.09 -13.74 -7.20
C LEU A 199 12.22 -13.69 -8.45
N ILE A 200 11.02 -14.25 -8.39
CA ILE A 200 10.03 -14.16 -9.48
C ILE A 200 9.60 -12.70 -9.68
N VAL A 201 9.44 -11.93 -8.60
CA VAL A 201 9.10 -10.50 -8.69
C VAL A 201 10.23 -9.73 -9.38
N ILE A 202 11.50 -10.00 -9.06
CA ILE A 202 12.66 -9.39 -9.78
C ILE A 202 12.57 -9.70 -11.28
N PHE A 203 12.24 -10.92 -11.63
CA PHE A 203 12.10 -11.30 -13.04
C PHE A 203 10.99 -10.49 -13.75
N PHE A 204 9.82 -10.31 -13.13
CA PHE A 204 8.75 -9.50 -13.71
C PHE A 204 9.11 -8.01 -13.82
N ARG A 205 9.90 -7.47 -12.90
CA ARG A 205 10.28 -6.04 -12.88
C ARG A 205 11.18 -5.61 -14.02
N ARG A 206 11.85 -6.53 -14.70
CA ARG A 206 12.68 -6.20 -15.88
C ARG A 206 11.88 -5.55 -17.01
N TRP A 207 10.57 -5.82 -17.08
CA TRP A 207 9.70 -5.27 -18.12
C TRP A 207 9.14 -3.88 -17.79
N ILE A 208 9.28 -3.43 -16.55
CA ILE A 208 8.85 -2.08 -16.17
C ILE A 208 9.90 -1.09 -16.68
N PRO A 209 9.53 -0.14 -17.56
CA PRO A 209 10.46 0.90 -18.00
C PRO A 209 10.70 1.90 -16.86
N GLU A 210 11.72 2.77 -17.01
CA GLU A 210 11.82 3.96 -16.19
C GLU A 210 10.67 4.91 -16.54
N SER A 211 10.27 5.76 -15.59
CA SER A 211 9.22 6.73 -15.80
C SER A 211 9.63 7.79 -16.83
N PRO A 212 8.93 7.90 -17.98
CA PRO A 212 9.23 8.96 -18.94
C PRO A 212 9.04 10.36 -18.35
N ARG A 213 8.09 10.54 -17.43
CA ARG A 213 7.86 11.81 -16.73
C ARG A 213 9.06 12.17 -15.84
N TRP A 214 9.62 11.19 -15.13
CA TRP A 214 10.81 11.38 -14.30
C TRP A 214 12.04 11.71 -15.17
N LEU A 215 12.22 11.01 -16.29
CA LEU A 215 13.31 11.25 -17.24
C LEU A 215 13.30 12.68 -17.78
N MET A 216 12.12 13.21 -18.11
CA MET A 216 11.97 14.60 -18.56
C MET A 216 12.48 15.60 -17.52
N ILE A 217 12.04 15.47 -16.26
CA ILE A 217 12.48 16.38 -15.20
C ILE A 217 14.00 16.34 -15.05
N HIS A 218 14.63 15.17 -15.25
CA HIS A 218 16.08 15.01 -15.14
C HIS A 218 16.86 15.30 -16.42
N GLY A 219 16.22 15.94 -17.42
CA GLY A 219 16.89 16.35 -18.67
C GLY A 219 17.21 15.20 -19.63
N ARG A 220 16.67 13.98 -19.38
CA ARG A 220 16.87 12.79 -20.21
C ARG A 220 15.75 12.62 -21.24
N ASN A 221 15.48 13.68 -22.01
CA ASN A 221 14.32 13.75 -22.90
C ASN A 221 14.38 12.71 -24.04
N ALA A 222 15.55 12.47 -24.60
CA ALA A 222 15.72 11.47 -25.67
C ALA A 222 15.30 10.07 -25.21
N GLU A 223 15.67 9.67 -23.98
CA GLU A 223 15.26 8.39 -23.41
C GLU A 223 13.75 8.34 -23.11
N ALA A 224 13.18 9.45 -22.64
CA ALA A 224 11.74 9.54 -22.40
C ALA A 224 10.96 9.33 -23.70
N GLU A 225 11.36 10.00 -24.78
CA GLU A 225 10.77 9.87 -26.12
C GLU A 225 10.93 8.45 -26.68
N GLU A 226 12.10 7.84 -26.53
CA GLU A 226 12.37 6.46 -26.95
C GLU A 226 11.42 5.47 -26.25
N ILE A 227 11.26 5.58 -24.92
CA ILE A 227 10.35 4.72 -24.15
C ILE A 227 8.90 4.91 -24.63
N VAL A 228 8.45 6.16 -24.78
CA VAL A 228 7.08 6.43 -25.23
C VAL A 228 6.86 5.91 -26.65
N ALA A 229 7.78 6.14 -27.57
CA ALA A 229 7.68 5.62 -28.93
C ALA A 229 7.67 4.07 -28.95
N TYR A 230 8.47 3.43 -28.11
CA TYR A 230 8.44 1.97 -27.95
C TYR A 230 7.06 1.48 -27.47
N VAL A 231 6.51 2.14 -26.43
CA VAL A 231 5.21 1.77 -25.87
C VAL A 231 4.08 2.01 -26.88
N GLU A 232 4.07 3.14 -27.57
CA GLU A 232 3.12 3.44 -28.64
C GLU A 232 3.18 2.39 -29.76
N LYS A 233 4.36 2.07 -30.26
CA LYS A 233 4.56 1.03 -31.27
C LYS A 233 4.04 -0.33 -30.81
N LYS A 234 4.27 -0.68 -29.55
CA LYS A 234 3.81 -1.96 -28.98
C LYS A 234 2.28 -2.01 -28.84
N ILE A 235 1.64 -0.90 -28.54
CA ILE A 235 0.19 -0.80 -28.29
C ILE A 235 -0.59 -0.59 -29.59
N LEU A 236 -0.15 0.35 -30.43
CA LEU A 236 -0.85 0.77 -31.63
C LEU A 236 -0.45 -0.05 -32.87
N GLY A 237 0.67 -0.77 -32.79
CA GLY A 237 1.23 -1.50 -33.93
C GLY A 237 1.70 -0.56 -35.06
N THR A 238 1.88 -1.12 -36.27
CA THR A 238 2.28 -0.34 -37.46
C THR A 238 1.15 0.49 -38.07
N ARG A 239 -0.08 0.29 -37.57
CA ARG A 239 -1.29 1.01 -38.04
C ARG A 239 -1.67 2.22 -37.18
N GLY A 240 -0.84 2.52 -36.15
CA GLY A 240 -1.10 3.67 -35.27
C GLY A 240 -1.04 4.96 -36.06
N THR A 241 -2.21 5.57 -36.36
CA THR A 241 -2.28 6.97 -36.76
C THR A 241 -1.75 7.78 -35.58
N ALA A 242 -0.61 8.42 -35.78
CA ALA A 242 -0.18 9.48 -34.90
C ALA A 242 -1.32 10.50 -34.84
N VAL A 243 -2.00 10.60 -33.69
CA VAL A 243 -2.88 11.77 -33.46
C VAL A 243 -1.98 12.98 -33.59
N SER A 244 -2.43 13.97 -34.36
CA SER A 244 -1.65 15.19 -34.54
C SER A 244 -1.25 15.77 -33.20
N ASP A 245 0.03 16.05 -33.02
CA ASP A 245 0.56 16.65 -31.77
C ASP A 245 -0.10 18.00 -31.46
N SER A 246 -0.75 18.62 -32.45
CA SER A 246 -1.49 19.88 -32.32
C SER A 246 -2.69 19.82 -31.34
N GLU A 247 -3.23 18.62 -31.06
CA GLU A 247 -4.36 18.43 -30.13
C GLU A 247 -3.91 18.06 -28.69
N LEU A 248 -2.60 17.92 -28.47
CA LEU A 248 -2.06 17.50 -27.20
C LEU A 248 -1.64 18.71 -26.35
N PHE A 249 -1.88 18.60 -25.02
CA PHE A 249 -1.41 19.59 -24.06
C PHE A 249 0.11 19.48 -23.90
N ARG A 250 0.83 20.61 -24.09
CA ARG A 250 2.27 20.69 -23.85
C ARG A 250 2.53 20.90 -22.38
N THR A 251 3.39 20.08 -21.82
CA THR A 251 3.92 20.26 -20.47
C THR A 251 5.24 21.05 -20.56
N ARG A 252 5.30 22.18 -19.88
CA ARG A 252 6.53 23.03 -19.76
C ARG A 252 7.14 22.82 -18.39
N ILE A 253 8.40 22.45 -18.33
CA ILE A 253 9.13 22.20 -17.08
C ILE A 253 10.57 22.70 -17.20
N ARG A 254 11.17 23.05 -16.07
CA ARG A 254 12.62 23.25 -15.97
C ARG A 254 13.27 21.96 -15.53
N THR A 255 14.37 21.58 -16.17
CA THR A 255 15.14 20.41 -15.77
C THR A 255 15.82 20.64 -14.42
N ARG A 256 15.87 19.59 -13.59
CA ARG A 256 16.55 19.61 -12.30
C ARG A 256 17.17 18.26 -11.98
N THR A 257 18.27 18.25 -11.24
CA THR A 257 18.97 17.01 -10.86
C THR A 257 18.36 16.35 -9.61
N HIS A 258 17.78 17.14 -8.72
CA HIS A 258 17.12 16.67 -7.49
C HIS A 258 16.27 17.80 -6.89
N THR A 259 15.38 17.44 -5.98
CA THR A 259 14.61 18.38 -5.15
C THR A 259 15.21 18.44 -3.75
N PRO A 260 15.71 19.58 -3.28
CA PRO A 260 16.28 19.71 -1.94
C PRO A 260 15.25 19.51 -0.83
N TRP A 261 15.68 19.04 0.33
CA TRP A 261 14.79 18.77 1.47
C TRP A 261 13.97 19.98 1.93
N HIS A 262 14.53 21.18 1.91
CA HIS A 262 13.79 22.40 2.27
C HIS A 262 12.65 22.69 1.30
N GLU A 263 12.83 22.44 0.00
CA GLU A 263 11.78 22.61 -1.01
C GLU A 263 10.68 21.56 -0.87
N ILE A 264 11.06 20.30 -0.53
CA ILE A 264 10.10 19.23 -0.22
C ILE A 264 9.26 19.63 1.00
N TRP A 265 9.93 20.10 2.06
CA TRP A 265 9.27 20.53 3.28
C TRP A 265 8.33 21.72 3.03
N ASP A 266 8.80 22.72 2.31
CA ASP A 266 8.01 23.89 1.97
C ASP A 266 6.77 23.53 1.12
N ALA A 267 6.96 22.68 0.13
CA ALA A 267 5.86 22.19 -0.72
C ALA A 267 4.79 21.42 0.11
N ILE A 268 5.20 20.54 1.03
CA ILE A 268 4.28 19.74 1.83
C ILE A 268 3.60 20.59 2.92
N VAL A 269 4.37 21.41 3.65
CA VAL A 269 3.87 22.10 4.86
C VAL A 269 3.19 23.43 4.55
N HIS A 270 3.70 24.18 3.57
CA HIS A 270 3.20 25.52 3.28
C HIS A 270 2.38 25.59 2.00
N GLU A 271 2.92 25.16 0.87
CA GLU A 271 2.24 25.32 -0.42
C GLU A 271 1.02 24.43 -0.57
N HIS A 272 1.16 23.13 -0.25
CA HIS A 272 0.09 22.14 -0.40
C HIS A 272 -0.54 21.74 0.93
N ARG A 273 -0.53 22.60 1.95
CA ARG A 273 -0.98 22.27 3.31
C ARG A 273 -2.36 21.60 3.39
N ARG A 274 -3.32 22.00 2.53
CA ARG A 274 -4.65 21.38 2.50
C ARG A 274 -4.59 19.94 1.98
N ARG A 275 -3.79 19.72 0.93
CA ARG A 275 -3.55 18.37 0.36
C ARG A 275 -2.78 17.49 1.34
N SER A 276 -1.84 18.07 2.05
CA SER A 276 -1.07 17.36 3.09
C SER A 276 -1.96 16.96 4.27
N PHE A 277 -2.84 17.85 4.72
CA PHE A 277 -3.82 17.52 5.74
C PHE A 277 -4.78 16.41 5.28
N LEU A 278 -5.24 16.46 4.03
CA LEU A 278 -6.06 15.41 3.44
C LEU A 278 -5.32 14.07 3.43
N GLY A 279 -4.12 14.02 2.86
CA GLY A 279 -3.30 12.81 2.81
C GLY A 279 -2.99 12.24 4.19
N PHE A 280 -2.66 13.12 5.16
CA PHE A 280 -2.46 12.74 6.55
C PHE A 280 -3.70 12.06 7.15
N VAL A 281 -4.88 12.70 7.04
CA VAL A 281 -6.11 12.17 7.62
C VAL A 281 -6.49 10.84 6.97
N LEU A 282 -6.48 10.75 5.65
CA LEU A 282 -6.84 9.51 4.95
C LEU A 282 -5.90 8.36 5.30
N MET A 283 -4.59 8.58 5.27
CA MET A 283 -3.60 7.54 5.59
C MET A 283 -3.65 7.11 7.05
N LEU A 284 -3.81 8.07 7.97
CA LEU A 284 -3.91 7.78 9.41
C LEU A 284 -5.16 6.96 9.72
N THR A 285 -6.32 7.42 9.24
CA THR A 285 -7.62 6.84 9.63
C THR A 285 -7.81 5.44 9.06
N GLN A 286 -7.43 5.20 7.79
CA GLN A 286 -7.49 3.87 7.22
C GLN A 286 -6.51 2.91 7.91
N ALA A 287 -5.27 3.34 8.18
CA ALA A 287 -4.28 2.49 8.83
C ALA A 287 -4.72 2.12 10.26
N PHE A 288 -5.24 3.09 11.03
CA PHE A 288 -5.79 2.82 12.35
C PHE A 288 -6.95 1.83 12.29
N PHE A 289 -7.93 2.06 11.43
CA PHE A 289 -9.10 1.20 11.26
C PHE A 289 -8.71 -0.25 10.92
N TYR A 290 -7.82 -0.42 9.93
CA TYR A 290 -7.36 -1.74 9.51
C TYR A 290 -6.64 -2.49 10.61
N ASN A 291 -5.66 -1.85 11.22
CA ASN A 291 -4.83 -2.50 12.22
C ASN A 291 -5.60 -2.74 13.54
N ALA A 292 -6.53 -1.85 13.89
CA ALA A 292 -7.39 -2.02 15.06
C ALA A 292 -8.29 -3.26 14.97
N ILE A 293 -8.83 -3.56 13.78
CA ILE A 293 -9.84 -4.59 13.63
C ILE A 293 -9.23 -5.88 13.06
N PHE A 294 -8.53 -5.81 11.92
CA PHE A 294 -8.03 -7.01 11.25
C PHE A 294 -7.09 -7.82 12.13
N PHE A 295 -6.07 -7.19 12.70
CA PHE A 295 -5.06 -7.89 13.49
C PHE A 295 -5.56 -8.32 14.88
N THR A 296 -6.69 -7.79 15.34
CA THR A 296 -7.24 -8.13 16.64
C THR A 296 -8.48 -9.02 16.57
N TYR A 297 -9.04 -9.24 15.37
CA TYR A 297 -10.30 -9.97 15.22
C TYR A 297 -10.23 -11.42 15.73
N ALA A 298 -9.10 -12.10 15.51
CA ALA A 298 -8.88 -13.44 16.08
C ALA A 298 -9.03 -13.45 17.62
N LEU A 299 -8.48 -12.44 18.28
CA LEU A 299 -8.60 -12.29 19.74
C LEU A 299 -10.05 -12.02 20.17
N VAL A 300 -10.80 -11.25 19.40
CA VAL A 300 -12.22 -10.97 19.66
C VAL A 300 -13.03 -12.26 19.55
N LEU A 301 -12.80 -13.08 18.51
CA LEU A 301 -13.47 -14.37 18.33
C LEU A 301 -13.21 -15.31 19.51
N MET A 302 -11.96 -15.44 19.94
CA MET A 302 -11.60 -16.30 21.05
C MET A 302 -12.14 -15.78 22.39
N ARG A 303 -12.00 -14.46 22.65
CA ARG A 303 -12.28 -13.88 23.97
C ARG A 303 -13.76 -13.65 24.23
N PHE A 304 -14.52 -13.19 23.22
CA PHE A 304 -15.91 -12.79 23.39
C PHE A 304 -16.93 -13.80 22.83
N TYR A 305 -16.50 -14.62 21.89
CA TYR A 305 -17.36 -15.65 21.27
C TYR A 305 -16.96 -17.08 21.60
N ASN A 306 -15.87 -17.27 22.40
CA ASN A 306 -15.34 -18.57 22.77
C ASN A 306 -15.06 -19.50 21.55
N VAL A 307 -14.68 -18.93 20.40
CA VAL A 307 -14.32 -19.70 19.22
C VAL A 307 -12.97 -20.38 19.48
N PRO A 308 -12.88 -21.73 19.32
CA PRO A 308 -11.62 -22.43 19.47
C PRO A 308 -10.58 -21.92 18.46
N GLU A 309 -9.31 -21.82 18.88
CA GLU A 309 -8.20 -21.31 18.07
C GLU A 309 -8.12 -21.98 16.68
N GLN A 310 -8.29 -23.30 16.64
CA GLN A 310 -8.29 -24.09 15.41
C GLN A 310 -9.37 -23.71 14.40
N ASN A 311 -10.46 -23.07 14.85
CA ASN A 311 -11.59 -22.67 14.01
C ASN A 311 -11.52 -21.19 13.57
N VAL A 312 -10.63 -20.40 14.15
CA VAL A 312 -10.50 -18.94 13.85
C VAL A 312 -10.26 -18.71 12.36
N GLY A 313 -9.41 -19.54 11.73
CA GLY A 313 -9.12 -19.42 10.29
C GLY A 313 -10.35 -19.44 9.40
N SER A 314 -11.38 -20.24 9.74
CA SER A 314 -12.62 -20.31 8.96
C SER A 314 -13.43 -19.01 8.96
N TYR A 315 -13.32 -18.21 10.03
CA TYR A 315 -13.93 -16.88 10.14
C TYR A 315 -13.12 -15.79 9.43
N LEU A 316 -11.81 -15.97 9.27
CA LEU A 316 -10.96 -14.99 8.59
C LEU A 316 -11.05 -15.12 7.06
N LEU A 317 -11.44 -16.27 6.51
CA LEU A 317 -11.54 -16.46 5.06
C LEU A 317 -12.60 -15.56 4.38
N PRO A 318 -13.88 -15.50 4.85
CA PRO A 318 -14.86 -14.58 4.28
C PRO A 318 -14.41 -13.11 4.38
N PHE A 319 -13.77 -12.76 5.48
CA PHE A 319 -13.21 -11.44 5.70
C PHE A 319 -12.13 -11.10 4.65
N ALA A 320 -11.18 -12.00 4.39
CA ALA A 320 -10.17 -11.82 3.35
C ALA A 320 -10.81 -11.71 1.95
N LEU A 321 -11.85 -12.49 1.67
CA LEU A 321 -12.58 -12.40 0.40
C LEU A 321 -13.23 -11.03 0.20
N GLY A 322 -13.85 -10.45 1.24
CA GLY A 322 -14.38 -9.07 1.20
C GLY A 322 -13.30 -8.07 0.80
N ASN A 323 -12.13 -8.20 1.39
CA ASN A 323 -10.99 -7.32 1.09
C ASN A 323 -10.46 -7.42 -0.35
N VAL A 324 -10.49 -8.62 -0.95
CA VAL A 324 -10.13 -8.81 -2.38
C VAL A 324 -11.18 -8.21 -3.29
N LEU A 325 -12.45 -8.51 -3.02
CA LEU A 325 -13.56 -8.13 -3.91
C LEU A 325 -13.84 -6.63 -3.90
N GLY A 326 -13.61 -5.94 -2.78
CA GLY A 326 -13.87 -4.51 -2.65
C GLY A 326 -13.15 -3.67 -3.71
N PRO A 327 -11.81 -3.63 -3.75
CA PRO A 327 -11.05 -2.91 -4.75
C PRO A 327 -11.34 -3.36 -6.18
N LEU A 328 -11.54 -4.66 -6.38
CA LEU A 328 -11.77 -5.24 -7.69
C LEU A 328 -13.12 -4.78 -8.29
N LEU A 329 -14.20 -4.80 -7.51
CA LEU A 329 -15.54 -4.47 -7.97
C LEU A 329 -15.86 -2.99 -7.86
N LEU A 330 -15.40 -2.30 -6.82
CA LEU A 330 -15.67 -0.87 -6.62
C LEU A 330 -14.68 0.03 -7.35
N GLY A 331 -13.50 -0.48 -7.72
CA GLY A 331 -12.42 0.33 -8.29
C GLY A 331 -12.82 1.14 -9.52
N HIS A 332 -13.66 0.59 -10.41
CA HIS A 332 -14.12 1.30 -11.61
C HIS A 332 -14.99 2.53 -11.28
N LEU A 333 -15.66 2.55 -10.13
CA LEU A 333 -16.49 3.67 -9.70
C LEU A 333 -15.62 4.89 -9.34
N PHE A 334 -14.39 4.68 -8.93
CA PHE A 334 -13.46 5.78 -8.65
C PHE A 334 -13.07 6.54 -9.93
N ASP A 335 -13.12 5.89 -11.10
CA ASP A 335 -12.87 6.50 -12.40
C ASP A 335 -14.15 7.08 -13.06
N THR A 336 -15.34 6.61 -12.66
CA THR A 336 -16.61 6.95 -13.34
C THR A 336 -17.52 7.85 -12.52
N VAL A 337 -17.68 7.58 -11.21
CA VAL A 337 -18.43 8.42 -10.28
C VAL A 337 -17.57 9.58 -9.77
N GLY A 338 -16.27 9.33 -9.64
CA GLY A 338 -15.24 10.30 -9.26
C GLY A 338 -14.54 9.97 -7.95
N ARG A 339 -13.27 10.40 -7.82
CA ARG A 339 -12.39 10.18 -6.66
C ARG A 339 -13.05 10.68 -5.38
N LYS A 340 -13.30 11.99 -5.32
CA LYS A 340 -13.84 12.67 -4.14
C LYS A 340 -15.13 12.01 -3.62
N LYS A 341 -16.07 11.71 -4.52
CA LYS A 341 -17.36 11.09 -4.13
C LYS A 341 -17.17 9.69 -3.58
N MET A 342 -16.41 8.86 -4.30
CA MET A 342 -16.22 7.46 -3.91
C MET A 342 -15.43 7.31 -2.62
N ILE A 343 -14.39 8.13 -2.42
CA ILE A 343 -13.61 8.14 -1.17
C ILE A 343 -14.52 8.56 0.00
N THR A 344 -15.27 9.65 -0.16
CA THR A 344 -16.23 10.10 0.85
C THR A 344 -17.23 9.00 1.21
N ILE A 345 -17.82 8.34 0.21
CA ILE A 345 -18.82 7.28 0.43
C ILE A 345 -18.19 6.07 1.12
N THR A 346 -17.05 5.59 0.62
CA THR A 346 -16.44 4.35 1.16
C THR A 346 -15.93 4.54 2.59
N TYR A 347 -15.29 5.67 2.89
CA TYR A 347 -14.87 6.01 4.26
C TYR A 347 -16.08 6.20 5.19
N GLY A 348 -17.06 7.00 4.77
CA GLY A 348 -18.25 7.30 5.57
C GLY A 348 -19.07 6.03 5.85
N LEU A 349 -19.33 5.23 4.83
CA LEU A 349 -20.11 4.01 4.97
C LEU A 349 -19.39 2.97 5.83
N ALA A 350 -18.08 2.80 5.67
CA ALA A 350 -17.29 1.92 6.52
C ALA A 350 -17.37 2.36 8.00
N GLY A 351 -17.24 3.66 8.28
CA GLY A 351 -17.36 4.20 9.63
C GLY A 351 -18.76 4.02 10.23
N ILE A 352 -19.81 4.32 9.47
CA ILE A 352 -21.22 4.15 9.93
C ILE A 352 -21.52 2.68 10.22
N LEU A 353 -21.16 1.78 9.31
CA LEU A 353 -21.39 0.35 9.49
C LEU A 353 -20.58 -0.22 10.66
N LEU A 354 -19.37 0.30 10.91
CA LEU A 354 -18.58 -0.09 12.07
C LEU A 354 -19.26 0.36 13.38
N ALA A 355 -19.75 1.60 13.45
CA ALA A 355 -20.47 2.09 14.64
C ALA A 355 -21.74 1.27 14.89
N LEU A 356 -22.50 0.95 13.84
CA LEU A 356 -23.69 0.10 13.93
C LEU A 356 -23.34 -1.31 14.43
N THR A 357 -22.34 -1.95 13.80
CA THR A 357 -21.91 -3.30 14.21
C THR A 357 -21.37 -3.31 15.63
N GLY A 358 -20.60 -2.29 16.03
CA GLY A 358 -20.14 -2.11 17.42
C GLY A 358 -21.28 -1.98 18.40
N SER A 359 -22.35 -1.24 18.06
CA SER A 359 -23.55 -1.10 18.88
C SER A 359 -24.31 -2.43 19.03
N LEU A 360 -24.45 -3.18 17.94
CA LEU A 360 -25.07 -4.52 17.97
C LEU A 360 -24.23 -5.51 18.80
N PHE A 361 -22.90 -5.44 18.69
CA PHE A 361 -21.98 -6.21 19.52
C PHE A 361 -22.15 -5.88 21.00
N HIS A 362 -22.18 -4.60 21.36
CA HIS A 362 -22.38 -4.15 22.73
C HIS A 362 -23.72 -4.60 23.32
N ALA A 363 -24.77 -4.60 22.50
CA ALA A 363 -26.10 -5.10 22.88
C ALA A 363 -26.18 -6.63 22.98
N GLY A 364 -25.13 -7.37 22.67
CA GLY A 364 -25.11 -8.84 22.69
C GLY A 364 -25.98 -9.51 21.61
N LEU A 365 -26.29 -8.78 20.53
CA LEU A 365 -27.15 -9.24 19.45
C LEU A 365 -26.39 -10.00 18.34
N LEU A 366 -25.07 -10.04 18.40
CA LEU A 366 -24.24 -10.69 17.38
C LEU A 366 -23.71 -12.05 17.86
N THR A 367 -23.70 -12.99 16.94
CA THR A 367 -22.94 -14.24 17.04
C THR A 367 -21.59 -14.11 16.31
N ALA A 368 -20.66 -15.06 16.50
CA ALA A 368 -19.40 -15.06 15.77
C ALA A 368 -19.63 -15.02 14.24
N GLN A 369 -20.65 -15.75 13.74
CA GLN A 369 -20.98 -15.80 12.31
C GLN A 369 -21.53 -14.45 11.80
N THR A 370 -22.50 -13.85 12.53
CA THR A 370 -23.10 -12.59 12.10
C THR A 370 -22.11 -11.43 12.21
N GLN A 371 -21.21 -11.44 13.20
CA GLN A 371 -20.14 -10.47 13.28
C GLN A 371 -19.15 -10.63 12.14
N THR A 372 -18.76 -11.85 11.79
CA THR A 372 -17.90 -12.13 10.62
C THR A 372 -18.53 -11.63 9.33
N LEU A 373 -19.84 -11.86 9.14
CA LEU A 373 -20.55 -11.36 7.97
C LEU A 373 -20.54 -9.83 7.93
N ALA A 374 -20.80 -9.16 9.05
CA ALA A 374 -20.74 -7.71 9.16
C ALA A 374 -19.32 -7.19 8.81
N TRP A 375 -18.27 -7.81 9.36
CA TRP A 375 -16.90 -7.48 9.00
C TRP A 375 -16.60 -7.70 7.53
N THR A 376 -17.05 -8.79 6.93
CA THR A 376 -16.87 -9.06 5.50
C THR A 376 -17.45 -7.94 4.64
N ILE A 377 -18.65 -7.45 4.96
CA ILE A 377 -19.30 -6.33 4.26
C ILE A 377 -18.55 -5.02 4.50
N ILE A 378 -18.19 -4.73 5.75
CA ILE A 378 -17.46 -3.50 6.10
C ILE A 378 -16.12 -3.46 5.39
N PHE A 379 -15.36 -4.56 5.41
CA PHE A 379 -14.04 -4.60 4.82
C PHE A 379 -14.05 -4.72 3.29
N PHE A 380 -15.14 -5.21 2.70
CA PHE A 380 -15.38 -5.04 1.26
C PHE A 380 -15.38 -3.56 0.86
N ILE A 381 -16.01 -2.70 1.65
CA ILE A 381 -16.05 -1.26 1.40
C ILE A 381 -14.75 -0.57 1.82
N ALA A 382 -14.26 -0.90 3.01
CA ALA A 382 -13.07 -0.30 3.61
C ALA A 382 -11.78 -0.62 2.84
N SER A 383 -11.71 -1.76 2.16
CA SER A 383 -10.57 -2.13 1.32
C SER A 383 -10.41 -1.19 0.12
N ALA A 384 -11.53 -0.80 -0.50
CA ALA A 384 -11.51 0.23 -1.54
C ALA A 384 -11.13 1.61 -0.96
N ALA A 385 -11.62 1.94 0.24
CA ALA A 385 -11.25 3.17 0.95
C ALA A 385 -9.75 3.21 1.25
N ALA A 386 -9.19 2.14 1.81
CA ALA A 386 -7.77 2.08 2.16
C ALA A 386 -6.85 2.20 0.93
N SER A 387 -7.16 1.48 -0.14
CA SER A 387 -6.42 1.59 -1.41
C SER A 387 -6.49 3.01 -1.96
N SER A 388 -7.64 3.66 -1.88
CA SER A 388 -7.83 5.02 -2.40
C SER A 388 -7.05 6.10 -1.63
N ALA A 389 -6.62 5.84 -0.40
CA ALA A 389 -5.72 6.75 0.33
C ALA A 389 -4.36 6.87 -0.36
N TYR A 390 -3.80 5.74 -0.82
CA TYR A 390 -2.56 5.72 -1.61
C TYR A 390 -2.75 6.43 -2.94
N LEU A 391 -3.82 6.09 -3.68
CA LEU A 391 -4.19 6.74 -4.93
C LEU A 391 -4.31 8.27 -4.77
N THR A 392 -4.96 8.74 -3.70
CA THR A 392 -5.11 10.16 -3.46
C THR A 392 -3.76 10.84 -3.27
N VAL A 393 -2.93 10.30 -2.36
CA VAL A 393 -1.62 10.90 -2.07
C VAL A 393 -0.72 10.89 -3.31
N SER A 394 -0.77 9.84 -4.13
CA SER A 394 0.04 9.75 -5.33
C SER A 394 -0.40 10.71 -6.44
N GLU A 395 -1.70 11.00 -6.58
CA GLU A 395 -2.22 11.90 -7.62
C GLU A 395 -2.12 13.39 -7.27
N ILE A 396 -2.23 13.78 -5.97
CA ILE A 396 -2.39 15.18 -5.58
C ILE A 396 -1.08 15.94 -5.31
N PHE A 397 0.08 15.26 -5.37
CA PHE A 397 1.38 15.90 -5.18
C PHE A 397 2.18 16.00 -6.47
N PRO A 398 2.97 17.09 -6.61
CA PRO A 398 3.85 17.29 -7.77
C PRO A 398 4.80 16.11 -8.00
N LEU A 399 5.14 15.88 -9.26
CA LEU A 399 5.94 14.75 -9.70
C LEU A 399 7.31 14.65 -9.02
N GLU A 400 7.92 15.81 -8.72
CA GLU A 400 9.27 15.91 -8.12
C GLU A 400 9.34 15.45 -6.66
N ILE A 401 8.19 15.41 -5.98
CA ILE A 401 8.10 15.04 -4.54
C ILE A 401 7.08 13.94 -4.28
N ARG A 402 6.54 13.33 -5.32
CA ARG A 402 5.42 12.36 -5.23
C ARG A 402 5.77 11.14 -4.39
N ALA A 403 6.89 10.48 -4.70
CA ALA A 403 7.30 9.30 -3.96
C ALA A 403 7.61 9.65 -2.49
N MET A 404 8.20 10.83 -2.26
CA MET A 404 8.47 11.28 -0.89
C MET A 404 7.19 11.63 -0.14
N ALA A 405 6.18 12.22 -0.77
CA ALA A 405 4.88 12.49 -0.16
C ALA A 405 4.18 11.17 0.24
N ILE A 406 4.15 10.18 -0.66
CA ILE A 406 3.64 8.84 -0.36
C ILE A 406 4.38 8.25 0.85
N ALA A 407 5.71 8.33 0.86
CA ALA A 407 6.55 7.80 1.93
C ALA A 407 6.26 8.43 3.29
N ILE A 408 6.12 9.77 3.34
CA ILE A 408 5.82 10.50 4.58
C ILE A 408 4.46 10.09 5.14
N PHE A 409 3.41 10.10 4.32
CA PHE A 409 2.07 9.78 4.80
C PHE A 409 1.91 8.29 5.13
N TYR A 410 2.58 7.39 4.38
CA TYR A 410 2.69 5.99 4.75
C TYR A 410 3.39 5.81 6.10
N ALA A 411 4.52 6.47 6.33
CA ALA A 411 5.27 6.39 7.58
C ALA A 411 4.40 6.82 8.78
N ILE A 412 3.67 7.93 8.65
CA ILE A 412 2.77 8.42 9.70
C ILE A 412 1.62 7.42 9.94
N GLY A 413 0.99 6.94 8.88
CA GLY A 413 -0.07 5.94 8.97
C GLY A 413 0.40 4.66 9.65
N THR A 414 1.60 4.17 9.29
CA THR A 414 2.20 2.97 9.86
C THR A 414 2.54 3.14 11.34
N LEU A 415 3.08 4.29 11.75
CA LEU A 415 3.38 4.55 13.15
C LEU A 415 2.11 4.60 14.01
N ALA A 416 1.11 5.34 13.58
CA ALA A 416 -0.11 5.50 14.37
C ALA A 416 -1.04 4.27 14.27
N GLY A 417 -1.26 3.78 13.05
CA GLY A 417 -2.14 2.64 12.79
C GLY A 417 -1.46 1.30 13.03
N GLY A 418 -0.26 1.09 12.47
CA GLY A 418 0.45 -0.19 12.55
C GLY A 418 0.95 -0.53 13.95
N VAL A 419 1.36 0.47 14.74
CA VAL A 419 1.87 0.27 16.11
C VAL A 419 0.81 0.63 17.14
N GLY A 420 0.21 1.81 17.03
CA GLY A 420 -0.68 2.34 18.07
C GLY A 420 -2.00 1.58 18.18
N ALA A 421 -2.66 1.27 17.05
CA ALA A 421 -3.97 0.65 17.08
C ALA A 421 -3.97 -0.80 17.62
N PRO A 422 -3.08 -1.72 17.19
CA PRO A 422 -3.03 -3.07 17.74
C PRO A 422 -2.68 -3.10 19.24
N LEU A 423 -1.79 -2.22 19.70
CA LEU A 423 -1.46 -2.11 21.11
C LEU A 423 -2.66 -1.68 21.95
N LEU A 424 -3.37 -0.64 21.48
CA LEU A 424 -4.58 -0.16 22.16
C LEU A 424 -5.68 -1.22 22.19
N PHE A 425 -5.98 -1.84 21.04
CA PHE A 425 -7.03 -2.85 20.96
C PHE A 425 -6.64 -4.15 21.66
N GLY A 426 -5.38 -4.57 21.61
CA GLY A 426 -4.89 -5.71 22.35
C GLY A 426 -5.06 -5.51 23.87
N TRP A 427 -4.74 -4.31 24.37
CA TRP A 427 -4.98 -3.96 25.78
C TRP A 427 -6.48 -3.94 26.11
N ILE A 428 -7.32 -3.29 25.29
CA ILE A 428 -8.77 -3.26 25.49
C ILE A 428 -9.37 -4.66 25.53
N ILE A 429 -9.03 -5.53 24.57
CA ILE A 429 -9.50 -6.92 24.51
C ILE A 429 -9.02 -7.72 25.73
N GLY A 430 -7.81 -7.48 26.18
CA GLY A 430 -7.24 -8.10 27.39
C GLY A 430 -8.05 -7.82 28.65
N THR A 431 -8.69 -6.65 28.77
CA THR A 431 -9.58 -6.31 29.90
C THR A 431 -10.84 -7.20 29.94
N GLY A 432 -11.27 -7.78 28.81
CA GLY A 432 -12.53 -8.53 28.68
C GLY A 432 -13.78 -7.63 28.72
N SER A 433 -13.63 -6.32 28.70
CA SER A 433 -14.75 -5.38 28.77
C SER A 433 -15.38 -5.16 27.40
N ILE A 434 -16.62 -5.61 27.23
CA ILE A 434 -17.44 -5.38 26.01
C ILE A 434 -17.60 -3.87 25.76
N THR A 435 -17.84 -3.09 26.82
CA THR A 435 -18.00 -1.64 26.71
C THR A 435 -16.73 -0.95 26.26
N ALA A 436 -15.56 -1.36 26.78
CA ALA A 436 -14.28 -0.79 26.35
C ALA A 436 -14.00 -1.09 24.88
N LEU A 437 -14.27 -2.31 24.42
CA LEU A 437 -14.12 -2.68 23.02
C LEU A 437 -15.09 -1.94 22.10
N PHE A 438 -16.32 -1.77 22.52
CA PHE A 438 -17.32 -0.94 21.83
C PHE A 438 -16.86 0.50 21.66
N LEU A 439 -16.36 1.13 22.72
CA LEU A 439 -15.79 2.49 22.65
C LEU A 439 -14.60 2.55 21.69
N GLY A 440 -13.75 1.52 21.68
CA GLY A 440 -12.69 1.39 20.68
C GLY A 440 -13.21 1.36 19.24
N TYR A 441 -14.26 0.60 18.97
CA TYR A 441 -14.92 0.59 17.65
C TYR A 441 -15.54 1.95 17.30
N LEU A 442 -16.12 2.66 18.26
CA LEU A 442 -16.64 4.01 18.00
C LEU A 442 -15.53 5.01 17.67
N VAL A 443 -14.37 4.91 18.33
CA VAL A 443 -13.20 5.74 17.98
C VAL A 443 -12.73 5.44 16.55
N ALA A 444 -12.60 4.17 16.18
CA ALA A 444 -12.23 3.80 14.81
C ALA A 444 -13.27 4.26 13.77
N ALA A 445 -14.56 4.15 14.10
CA ALA A 445 -15.66 4.64 13.26
C ALA A 445 -15.61 6.17 13.10
N ALA A 446 -15.40 6.91 14.19
CA ALA A 446 -15.28 8.36 14.15
C ALA A 446 -14.08 8.83 13.31
N LEU A 447 -12.96 8.13 13.38
CA LEU A 447 -11.80 8.39 12.53
C LEU A 447 -12.13 8.18 11.05
N MET A 448 -12.81 7.09 10.68
CA MET A 448 -13.23 6.88 9.29
C MET A 448 -14.22 7.96 8.81
N ILE A 449 -15.16 8.36 9.65
CA ILE A 449 -16.10 9.47 9.35
C ILE A 449 -15.33 10.79 9.20
N LEU A 450 -14.32 11.04 10.05
CA LEU A 450 -13.44 12.19 9.91
C LEU A 450 -12.72 12.19 8.55
N GLY A 451 -12.23 11.03 8.10
CA GLY A 451 -11.67 10.85 6.75
C GLY A 451 -12.68 11.22 5.67
N ALA A 452 -13.91 10.72 5.77
CA ALA A 452 -14.99 11.03 4.83
C ALA A 452 -15.34 12.53 4.79
N VAL A 453 -15.48 13.15 5.95
CA VAL A 453 -15.78 14.60 6.05
C VAL A 453 -14.64 15.43 5.49
N THR A 454 -13.39 15.07 5.80
CA THR A 454 -12.22 15.77 5.28
C THR A 454 -12.17 15.67 3.75
N GLU A 455 -12.38 14.48 3.18
CA GLU A 455 -12.46 14.29 1.75
C GLU A 455 -13.60 15.07 1.10
N ALA A 456 -14.81 15.02 1.71
CA ALA A 456 -15.97 15.78 1.23
C ALA A 456 -15.71 17.30 1.20
N TRP A 457 -14.92 17.81 2.13
CA TRP A 457 -14.61 19.23 2.23
C TRP A 457 -13.49 19.65 1.30
N ILE A 458 -12.30 19.03 1.42
CA ILE A 458 -11.08 19.45 0.72
C ILE A 458 -10.55 18.46 -0.30
N GLY A 459 -11.29 17.37 -0.56
CA GLY A 459 -10.92 16.35 -1.54
C GLY A 459 -10.77 16.92 -2.95
N VAL A 460 -9.85 16.36 -3.71
CA VAL A 460 -9.50 16.79 -5.06
C VAL A 460 -10.14 15.87 -6.09
N PRO A 461 -10.95 16.39 -7.04
CA PRO A 461 -11.46 15.60 -8.16
C PRO A 461 -10.33 15.36 -9.16
N ALA A 462 -9.71 14.18 -9.11
CA ALA A 462 -8.56 13.82 -9.92
C ALA A 462 -8.90 12.77 -11.01
N GLU A 463 -10.15 12.32 -11.06
CA GLU A 463 -10.62 11.33 -12.02
C GLU A 463 -10.42 11.76 -13.45
N ARG A 464 -9.81 10.89 -14.27
CA ARG A 464 -9.57 11.06 -15.70
C ARG A 464 -8.76 12.31 -16.08
N GLN A 465 -8.09 12.93 -15.11
CA GLN A 465 -7.23 14.09 -15.35
C GLN A 465 -5.76 13.66 -15.44
N SER A 466 -4.97 14.41 -16.20
CA SER A 466 -3.52 14.23 -16.20
C SER A 466 -2.94 14.63 -14.84
N LEU A 467 -1.86 13.99 -14.43
CA LEU A 467 -1.20 14.30 -13.17
C LEU A 467 -0.73 15.75 -13.10
N GLU A 468 -0.28 16.27 -14.24
CA GLU A 468 0.22 17.64 -14.37
C GLU A 468 -0.89 18.68 -14.21
N HIS A 469 -2.15 18.29 -14.56
CA HIS A 469 -3.32 19.15 -14.32
C HIS A 469 -3.76 19.12 -12.85
N VAL A 470 -3.75 17.94 -12.22
CA VAL A 470 -4.11 17.79 -10.80
C VAL A 470 -3.05 18.44 -9.89
N ALA A 471 -1.78 18.22 -10.20
CA ALA A 471 -0.65 18.74 -9.43
C ALA A 471 0.46 19.19 -10.38
N ALA A 472 0.47 20.49 -10.68
CA ALA A 472 1.47 21.06 -11.55
C ALA A 472 2.89 20.79 -11.00
N PRO A 473 3.85 20.42 -11.85
CA PRO A 473 5.23 20.21 -11.44
C PRO A 473 5.82 21.45 -10.75
N LEU A 474 6.61 21.25 -9.71
CA LEU A 474 7.30 22.38 -9.03
C LEU A 474 8.19 23.14 -10.01
N SER A 475 8.76 22.42 -10.97
CA SER A 475 9.61 22.96 -12.03
C SER A 475 8.88 23.77 -13.09
N SER A 476 7.55 23.76 -13.11
CA SER A 476 6.74 24.59 -14.03
C SER A 476 6.42 25.98 -13.48
N LYS A 477 6.73 26.25 -12.21
CA LYS A 477 6.45 27.54 -11.59
C LYS A 477 7.24 28.69 -12.25
N GLY A 478 6.50 29.72 -12.66
CA GLY A 478 7.10 30.92 -13.28
C GLY A 478 7.53 30.73 -14.74
N LEU A 479 6.92 29.74 -15.46
CA LEU A 479 7.10 29.53 -16.89
C LEU A 479 5.91 30.04 -17.70
#